data_bca2f7fad6d30c17913d2d9dd1a3f685
#
_entry.id   bca2f7fad6d30c17913d2d9dd1a3f685
#
_cell.length_a   1.000
_cell.length_b   1.000
_cell.length_c   1.000
_cell.angle_alpha   90.00
_cell.angle_beta   90.00
_cell.angle_gamma   90.00
#
_symmetry.space_group_name_H-M   'P 1'
#
loop_
_entity.id
_entity.type
_entity.pdbx_description
1 polymer ?
#
loop_
_entity_poly.entity_id
_entity_poly.type
_entity_poly.pdbx_seq_one_letter_code
_entity_poly.pdbx_strand_id
1 'polypeptide(L)'
;QPSETFQNHVVSIYVDNSFSMGTVNKEGTLLDEAKRKAKEIASTYSSADKFQMLTNDFEGRYQRLLSKDAFDRAVDEVKISSNTRNLNQIVDRQKDVFSYEPNSRKIIYLISDFQQNILGKNQVQGDKSIDIRLVRLKANPQPNVSVDSVWFSSPIHKPAHTEKLLVKLRNNSDQKVAHVSIKLKINEQQKALGNLSIGAHSTKIDTLFFGGLTPSWQQGQISIVDYFITFDDQLYFSFQVQDKLP
;
A
#
# COMPACT_ATOMS: atom_id res chain seq x y z
N GLN A 1 38.32 -16.79 22.91
CA GLN A 1 37.02 -17.23 23.44
C GLN A 1 36.58 -18.44 22.63
N PRO A 2 36.13 -19.53 23.24
CA PRO A 2 35.66 -20.69 22.51
C PRO A 2 34.40 -20.26 21.74
N SER A 3 34.37 -20.56 20.43
CA SER A 3 33.18 -20.42 19.62
C SER A 3 32.12 -21.40 20.14
N GLU A 4 31.04 -20.89 20.73
CA GLU A 4 29.86 -21.71 21.04
C GLU A 4 29.37 -22.34 19.75
N THR A 5 29.59 -23.64 19.60
CA THR A 5 29.01 -24.42 18.48
C THR A 5 27.54 -24.66 18.77
N PHE A 6 26.68 -23.77 18.34
CA PHE A 6 25.25 -24.01 18.35
C PHE A 6 24.94 -25.17 17.37
N GLN A 7 24.30 -26.23 17.87
CA GLN A 7 23.97 -27.42 17.05
C GLN A 7 22.74 -27.16 16.15
N ASN A 8 21.81 -26.29 16.56
CA ASN A 8 20.55 -26.03 15.85
C ASN A 8 20.21 -24.52 15.84
N HIS A 9 19.39 -24.14 14.86
CA HIS A 9 18.85 -22.80 14.76
C HIS A 9 17.36 -22.77 15.12
N VAL A 10 16.94 -21.66 15.75
CA VAL A 10 15.54 -21.25 15.78
C VAL A 10 15.40 -20.02 14.91
N VAL A 11 14.63 -20.15 13.84
CA VAL A 11 14.45 -19.14 12.79
C VAL A 11 13.02 -18.62 12.85
N SER A 12 12.83 -17.41 13.32
CA SER A 12 11.54 -16.74 13.31
C SER A 12 11.42 -15.87 12.05
N ILE A 13 10.41 -16.14 11.22
CA ILE A 13 10.18 -15.43 9.97
C ILE A 13 8.84 -14.71 10.05
N TYR A 14 8.90 -13.38 10.03
CA TYR A 14 7.74 -12.53 9.87
C TYR A 14 7.51 -12.26 8.39
N VAL A 15 6.28 -12.51 7.94
CA VAL A 15 5.78 -12.18 6.61
C VAL A 15 4.73 -11.10 6.77
N ASP A 16 5.06 -9.89 6.31
CA ASP A 16 4.10 -8.80 6.26
C ASP A 16 2.95 -9.18 5.32
N ASN A 17 1.73 -9.10 5.84
CA ASN A 17 0.51 -9.34 5.08
C ASN A 17 -0.46 -8.16 5.11
N SER A 18 0.05 -6.95 5.36
CA SER A 18 -0.74 -5.71 5.31
C SER A 18 -1.26 -5.42 3.89
N PHE A 19 -2.19 -4.49 3.77
CA PHE A 19 -2.78 -4.10 2.48
C PHE A 19 -1.76 -3.72 1.42
N SER A 20 -0.67 -3.06 1.79
CA SER A 20 0.38 -2.66 0.85
C SER A 20 1.04 -3.85 0.15
N MET A 21 1.05 -5.01 0.82
CA MET A 21 1.60 -6.25 0.25
C MET A 21 0.73 -6.86 -0.87
N GLY A 22 -0.49 -6.35 -1.07
CA GLY A 22 -1.32 -6.64 -2.25
C GLY A 22 -0.86 -5.94 -3.52
N THR A 23 0.05 -4.97 -3.43
CA THR A 23 0.61 -4.27 -4.59
C THR A 23 1.41 -5.23 -5.48
N VAL A 24 1.30 -5.03 -6.80
CA VAL A 24 1.92 -5.92 -7.80
C VAL A 24 3.31 -5.44 -8.18
N ASN A 25 4.21 -6.38 -8.39
CA ASN A 25 5.50 -6.17 -9.05
C ASN A 25 5.62 -7.05 -10.31
N LYS A 26 6.83 -7.22 -10.86
CA LYS A 26 7.06 -8.04 -12.07
C LYS A 26 6.78 -9.53 -11.87
N GLU A 27 6.72 -9.98 -10.62
CA GLU A 27 6.64 -11.39 -10.24
C GLU A 27 5.32 -11.79 -9.57
N GLY A 28 4.34 -10.87 -9.52
CA GLY A 28 3.05 -11.06 -8.85
C GLY A 28 2.83 -10.04 -7.73
N THR A 29 2.06 -10.39 -6.71
CA THR A 29 1.88 -9.51 -5.55
C THR A 29 3.13 -9.53 -4.66
N LEU A 30 3.37 -8.45 -3.89
CA LEU A 30 4.45 -8.45 -2.90
C LEU A 30 4.26 -9.56 -1.86
N LEU A 31 3.02 -9.93 -1.55
CA LEU A 31 2.74 -11.05 -0.65
C LEU A 31 3.20 -12.39 -1.26
N ASP A 32 2.98 -12.62 -2.56
CA ASP A 32 3.46 -13.83 -3.24
C ASP A 32 5.00 -13.89 -3.23
N GLU A 33 5.65 -12.76 -3.47
CA GLU A 33 7.10 -12.66 -3.35
C GLU A 33 7.58 -12.92 -1.92
N ALA A 34 6.89 -12.35 -0.91
CA ALA A 34 7.20 -12.58 0.50
C ALA A 34 7.12 -14.05 0.88
N LYS A 35 6.06 -14.73 0.45
CA LYS A 35 5.87 -16.19 0.65
C LYS A 35 7.00 -16.99 0.02
N ARG A 36 7.35 -16.68 -1.23
CA ARG A 36 8.46 -17.35 -1.91
C ARG A 36 9.78 -17.12 -1.17
N LYS A 37 10.08 -15.89 -0.77
CA LYS A 37 11.29 -15.56 0.00
C LYS A 37 11.32 -16.25 1.37
N ALA A 38 10.19 -16.36 2.07
CA ALA A 38 10.12 -17.07 3.33
C ALA A 38 10.49 -18.55 3.17
N LYS A 39 9.96 -19.23 2.16
CA LYS A 39 10.29 -20.63 1.84
C LYS A 39 11.74 -20.79 1.36
N GLU A 40 12.24 -19.87 0.53
CA GLU A 40 13.62 -19.84 0.09
C GLU A 40 14.58 -19.75 1.29
N ILE A 41 14.30 -18.85 2.24
CA ILE A 41 15.07 -18.72 3.49
C ILE A 41 15.00 -20.03 4.27
N ALA A 42 13.83 -20.60 4.50
CA ALA A 42 13.67 -21.85 5.23
C ALA A 42 14.41 -23.00 4.56
N SER A 43 14.56 -23.01 3.23
CA SER A 43 15.27 -24.01 2.48
C SER A 43 16.79 -24.03 2.72
N THR A 44 17.35 -22.91 3.20
CA THR A 44 18.78 -22.80 3.52
C THR A 44 19.18 -23.43 4.86
N TYR A 45 18.18 -23.83 5.66
CA TYR A 45 18.35 -24.43 6.97
C TYR A 45 18.14 -25.94 6.94
N SER A 46 18.65 -26.63 7.95
CA SER A 46 18.57 -28.08 8.06
C SER A 46 17.20 -28.57 8.55
N SER A 47 16.94 -29.85 8.45
CA SER A 47 15.71 -30.47 9.00
C SER A 47 15.66 -30.48 10.53
N ALA A 48 16.82 -30.30 11.19
CA ALA A 48 16.91 -30.22 12.64
C ALA A 48 16.52 -28.82 13.18
N ASP A 49 16.59 -27.79 12.33
CA ASP A 49 16.26 -26.43 12.71
C ASP A 49 14.74 -26.26 12.90
N LYS A 50 14.35 -25.32 13.74
CA LYS A 50 12.96 -25.02 14.06
C LYS A 50 12.56 -23.64 13.54
N PHE A 51 11.32 -23.54 13.14
CA PHE A 51 10.79 -22.33 12.52
C PHE A 51 9.61 -21.75 13.28
N GLN A 52 9.48 -20.44 13.30
CA GLN A 52 8.25 -19.75 13.64
C GLN A 52 7.77 -18.96 12.42
N MET A 53 6.49 -19.07 12.12
CA MET A 53 5.79 -18.20 11.20
C MET A 53 5.08 -17.09 11.95
N LEU A 54 5.20 -15.84 11.53
CA LEU A 54 4.49 -14.70 12.11
C LEU A 54 3.95 -13.78 11.01
N THR A 55 2.74 -13.27 11.19
CA THR A 55 2.10 -12.25 10.35
C THR A 55 1.54 -11.13 11.20
N ASN A 56 0.96 -10.08 10.60
CA ASN A 56 0.26 -9.02 11.31
C ASN A 56 -0.93 -9.50 12.18
N ASP A 57 -1.47 -10.66 11.91
CA ASP A 57 -2.62 -11.22 12.62
C ASP A 57 -2.27 -11.75 14.01
N PHE A 58 -1.01 -12.05 14.26
CA PHE A 58 -0.52 -12.61 15.52
C PHE A 58 -1.31 -13.84 15.96
N GLU A 59 -1.62 -14.73 15.00
CA GLU A 59 -2.42 -15.92 15.27
C GLU A 59 -1.75 -16.83 16.31
N GLY A 60 -2.53 -17.25 17.33
CA GLY A 60 -2.01 -18.09 18.41
C GLY A 60 -1.44 -19.43 17.95
N ARG A 61 -1.93 -19.99 16.84
CA ARG A 61 -1.42 -21.24 16.25
C ARG A 61 0.05 -21.15 15.82
N TYR A 62 0.57 -19.94 15.55
CA TYR A 62 1.95 -19.70 15.14
C TYR A 62 2.86 -19.27 16.30
N GLN A 63 2.36 -19.31 17.53
CA GLN A 63 3.14 -19.09 18.75
C GLN A 63 3.89 -20.36 19.21
N ARG A 64 4.37 -21.15 18.28
CA ARG A 64 5.09 -22.40 18.52
C ARG A 64 6.15 -22.60 17.46
N LEU A 65 7.10 -23.47 17.79
CA LEU A 65 8.10 -23.91 16.83
C LEU A 65 7.53 -24.98 15.91
N LEU A 66 7.78 -24.83 14.63
CA LEU A 66 7.32 -25.68 13.54
C LEU A 66 8.50 -26.44 12.94
N SER A 67 8.23 -27.64 12.40
CA SER A 67 9.12 -28.25 11.43
C SER A 67 9.08 -27.49 10.10
N LYS A 68 10.07 -27.69 9.24
CA LYS A 68 10.14 -27.04 7.93
C LYS A 68 8.87 -27.26 7.10
N ASP A 69 8.38 -28.51 7.00
CA ASP A 69 7.17 -28.81 6.23
C ASP A 69 5.91 -28.14 6.80
N ALA A 70 5.84 -28.02 8.14
CA ALA A 70 4.74 -27.33 8.79
C ALA A 70 4.82 -25.82 8.56
N PHE A 71 6.03 -25.26 8.53
CA PHE A 71 6.27 -23.86 8.20
C PHE A 71 5.88 -23.56 6.76
N ASP A 72 6.29 -24.38 5.78
CA ASP A 72 5.97 -24.18 4.37
C ASP A 72 4.46 -24.16 4.13
N ARG A 73 3.71 -25.08 4.78
CA ARG A 73 2.24 -25.06 4.74
C ARG A 73 1.66 -23.79 5.36
N ALA A 74 2.20 -23.35 6.50
CA ALA A 74 1.74 -22.13 7.16
C ALA A 74 1.94 -20.88 6.28
N VAL A 75 3.07 -20.82 5.54
CA VAL A 75 3.35 -19.73 4.58
C VAL A 75 2.31 -19.72 3.45
N ASP A 76 1.89 -20.89 2.94
CA ASP A 76 0.89 -20.96 1.86
C ASP A 76 -0.49 -20.41 2.28
N GLU A 77 -0.85 -20.56 3.55
CA GLU A 77 -2.13 -20.11 4.10
C GLU A 77 -2.22 -18.61 4.32
N VAL A 78 -1.09 -17.86 4.29
CA VAL A 78 -1.08 -16.41 4.53
C VAL A 78 -1.94 -15.68 3.50
N LYS A 79 -2.81 -14.78 3.98
CA LYS A 79 -3.67 -13.91 3.17
C LYS A 79 -3.48 -12.46 3.59
N ILE A 80 -3.83 -11.52 2.72
CA ILE A 80 -3.87 -10.10 3.05
C ILE A 80 -4.79 -9.87 4.25
N SER A 81 -4.34 -9.04 5.16
CA SER A 81 -5.03 -8.64 6.38
C SER A 81 -5.14 -7.13 6.49
N SER A 82 -6.20 -6.66 7.16
CA SER A 82 -6.34 -5.25 7.54
C SER A 82 -5.51 -4.89 8.78
N ASN A 83 -4.96 -5.88 9.48
CA ASN A 83 -4.14 -5.64 10.65
C ASN A 83 -2.77 -5.09 10.26
N THR A 84 -2.27 -4.15 11.07
CA THR A 84 -0.92 -3.62 10.97
C THR A 84 -0.24 -3.68 12.32
N ARG A 85 1.06 -3.92 12.36
CA ARG A 85 1.87 -3.96 13.57
C ARG A 85 3.13 -3.10 13.37
N ASN A 86 3.59 -2.50 14.44
CA ASN A 86 4.89 -1.83 14.42
C ASN A 86 6.03 -2.82 14.65
N LEU A 87 7.23 -2.42 14.26
CA LEU A 87 8.40 -3.28 14.26
C LEU A 87 8.74 -3.83 15.66
N ASN A 88 8.56 -3.04 16.72
CA ASN A 88 8.82 -3.48 18.08
C ASN A 88 7.85 -4.61 18.49
N GLN A 89 6.55 -4.45 18.22
CA GLN A 89 5.56 -5.49 18.50
C GLN A 89 5.88 -6.80 17.77
N ILE A 90 6.34 -6.70 16.53
CA ILE A 90 6.71 -7.87 15.70
C ILE A 90 7.94 -8.56 16.33
N VAL A 91 9.01 -7.81 16.58
CA VAL A 91 10.26 -8.36 17.13
C VAL A 91 10.05 -8.94 18.53
N ASP A 92 9.31 -8.26 19.39
CA ASP A 92 9.00 -8.77 20.73
C ASP A 92 8.24 -10.10 20.65
N ARG A 93 7.25 -10.17 19.74
CA ARG A 93 6.49 -11.39 19.51
C ARG A 93 7.32 -12.54 18.91
N GLN A 94 8.33 -12.23 18.12
CA GLN A 94 9.28 -13.22 17.61
C GLN A 94 10.23 -13.72 18.72
N LYS A 95 10.59 -12.87 19.66
CA LYS A 95 11.43 -13.26 20.79
C LYS A 95 10.78 -14.26 21.74
N ASP A 96 9.46 -14.25 21.85
CA ASP A 96 8.72 -15.11 22.78
C ASP A 96 9.04 -16.61 22.57
N VAL A 97 9.25 -17.06 21.33
CA VAL A 97 9.48 -18.47 21.01
C VAL A 97 10.91 -18.93 21.30
N PHE A 98 11.84 -18.01 21.47
CA PHE A 98 13.25 -18.38 21.73
C PHE A 98 13.48 -18.97 23.12
N SER A 99 12.52 -18.77 24.03
CA SER A 99 12.54 -19.39 25.36
C SER A 99 12.35 -20.92 25.30
N TYR A 100 11.76 -21.45 24.23
CA TYR A 100 11.55 -22.88 24.07
C TYR A 100 12.82 -23.65 23.68
N GLU A 101 13.81 -22.96 23.11
CA GLU A 101 15.09 -23.53 22.69
C GLU A 101 16.25 -22.59 23.10
N PRO A 102 16.58 -22.51 24.40
CA PRO A 102 17.54 -21.52 24.91
C PRO A 102 18.97 -21.69 24.36
N ASN A 103 19.37 -22.91 24.02
CA ASN A 103 20.72 -23.25 23.56
C ASN A 103 20.86 -23.21 22.02
N SER A 104 19.87 -22.71 21.30
CA SER A 104 19.90 -22.57 19.84
C SER A 104 20.45 -21.21 19.42
N ARG A 105 20.94 -21.12 18.18
CA ARG A 105 21.22 -19.84 17.54
C ARG A 105 19.89 -19.21 17.10
N LYS A 106 19.65 -17.96 17.51
CA LYS A 106 18.39 -17.23 17.33
C LYS A 106 18.49 -16.29 16.15
N ILE A 107 17.62 -16.45 15.17
CA ILE A 107 17.61 -15.66 13.95
C ILE A 107 16.20 -15.16 13.68
N ILE A 108 16.08 -13.85 13.43
CA ILE A 108 14.84 -13.19 13.03
C ILE A 108 14.96 -12.73 11.58
N TYR A 109 13.97 -13.05 10.78
CA TYR A 109 13.76 -12.45 9.47
C TYR A 109 12.50 -11.61 9.48
N LEU A 110 12.59 -10.43 8.86
CA LEU A 110 11.47 -9.52 8.68
C LEU A 110 11.33 -9.27 7.17
N ILE A 111 10.25 -9.79 6.57
CA ILE A 111 9.97 -9.67 5.13
C ILE A 111 8.82 -8.68 4.97
N SER A 112 9.07 -7.49 4.40
CA SER A 112 8.11 -6.41 4.28
C SER A 112 8.55 -5.38 3.22
N ASP A 113 7.64 -4.52 2.77
CA ASP A 113 7.95 -3.30 2.01
C ASP A 113 8.46 -2.16 2.91
N PHE A 114 8.37 -2.32 4.23
CA PHE A 114 8.80 -1.38 5.27
C PHE A 114 8.24 0.04 5.06
N GLN A 115 6.94 0.17 4.90
CA GLN A 115 6.28 1.47 4.89
C GLN A 115 6.40 2.17 6.25
N GLN A 116 6.23 3.50 6.26
CA GLN A 116 6.45 4.33 7.46
C GLN A 116 5.64 3.92 8.69
N ASN A 117 4.45 3.35 8.49
CA ASN A 117 3.59 2.85 9.57
C ASN A 117 4.19 1.67 10.33
N ILE A 118 5.03 0.84 9.68
CA ILE A 118 5.71 -0.30 10.33
C ILE A 118 6.92 0.16 11.15
N LEU A 119 7.65 1.16 10.67
CA LEU A 119 8.90 1.60 11.31
C LEU A 119 8.71 2.17 12.73
N GLY A 120 7.52 2.73 13.04
CA GLY A 120 7.26 3.30 14.35
C GLY A 120 8.19 4.47 14.71
N LYS A 121 7.96 5.09 15.87
CA LYS A 121 8.79 6.20 16.37
C LYS A 121 10.00 5.75 17.22
N ASN A 122 10.01 4.49 17.66
CA ASN A 122 11.02 3.97 18.58
C ASN A 122 11.98 3.04 17.84
N GLN A 123 13.25 3.16 18.16
CA GLN A 123 14.28 2.24 17.66
C GLN A 123 14.08 0.85 18.29
N VAL A 124 14.24 -0.20 17.49
CA VAL A 124 14.28 -1.58 18.00
C VAL A 124 15.52 -1.70 18.89
N GLN A 125 15.32 -2.05 20.14
CA GLN A 125 16.46 -2.35 21.03
C GLN A 125 17.13 -3.64 20.56
N GLY A 126 18.37 -3.50 20.09
CA GLY A 126 19.17 -4.64 19.62
C GLY A 126 19.57 -5.55 20.79
N ASP A 127 19.29 -6.83 20.63
CA ASP A 127 19.82 -7.89 21.48
C ASP A 127 20.99 -8.56 20.72
N LYS A 128 22.18 -8.48 21.27
CA LYS A 128 23.40 -9.04 20.65
C LYS A 128 23.36 -10.57 20.48
N SER A 129 22.47 -11.25 21.17
CA SER A 129 22.29 -12.71 21.08
C SER A 129 21.39 -13.12 19.91
N ILE A 130 20.72 -12.17 19.22
CA ILE A 130 19.75 -12.41 18.17
C ILE A 130 20.24 -11.76 16.87
N ASP A 131 20.31 -12.54 15.80
CA ASP A 131 20.66 -12.07 14.46
C ASP A 131 19.36 -11.61 13.76
N ILE A 132 19.21 -10.29 13.53
CA ILE A 132 18.04 -9.72 12.87
C ILE A 132 18.37 -9.37 11.43
N ARG A 133 17.59 -9.91 10.49
CA ARG A 133 17.75 -9.75 9.04
C ARG A 133 16.51 -9.15 8.41
N LEU A 134 16.71 -8.08 7.64
CA LEU A 134 15.64 -7.38 6.92
C LEU A 134 15.63 -7.81 5.45
N VAL A 135 14.48 -8.24 4.96
CA VAL A 135 14.25 -8.56 3.55
C VAL A 135 13.25 -7.53 3.01
N ARG A 136 13.78 -6.49 2.37
CA ARG A 136 12.95 -5.42 1.83
C ARG A 136 12.42 -5.79 0.45
N LEU A 137 11.11 -5.81 0.32
CA LEU A 137 10.42 -5.94 -0.95
C LEU A 137 10.11 -4.56 -1.54
N LYS A 138 10.11 -4.49 -2.86
CA LYS A 138 9.81 -3.25 -3.58
C LYS A 138 8.71 -3.52 -4.60
N ALA A 139 7.60 -2.79 -4.48
CA ALA A 139 6.63 -2.69 -5.55
C ALA A 139 7.27 -2.05 -6.79
N ASN A 140 6.77 -2.40 -7.97
CA ASN A 140 7.05 -1.58 -9.14
C ASN A 140 6.48 -0.18 -8.89
N PRO A 141 7.17 0.88 -9.34
CA PRO A 141 6.57 2.20 -9.35
C PRO A 141 5.26 2.12 -10.13
N GLN A 142 4.14 2.28 -9.45
CA GLN A 142 2.83 2.31 -10.08
C GLN A 142 2.53 3.75 -10.46
N PRO A 143 2.02 4.02 -11.68
CA PRO A 143 1.41 5.30 -11.96
C PRO A 143 0.32 5.56 -10.91
N ASN A 144 0.34 6.72 -10.30
CA ASN A 144 -0.71 7.17 -9.40
C ASN A 144 -0.97 8.63 -9.66
N VAL A 145 -2.09 8.90 -10.32
CA VAL A 145 -2.59 10.25 -10.58
C VAL A 145 -3.87 10.43 -9.80
N SER A 146 -3.96 11.49 -9.01
CA SER A 146 -5.13 11.81 -8.22
C SER A 146 -5.77 13.13 -8.65
N VAL A 147 -7.06 13.28 -8.39
CA VAL A 147 -7.76 14.57 -8.51
C VAL A 147 -7.51 15.37 -7.24
N ASP A 148 -6.64 16.37 -7.33
CA ASP A 148 -6.23 17.21 -6.18
C ASP A 148 -7.34 18.19 -5.80
N SER A 149 -7.88 18.94 -6.78
CA SER A 149 -8.92 19.94 -6.56
C SER A 149 -9.63 20.37 -7.83
N VAL A 150 -10.84 20.92 -7.67
CA VAL A 150 -11.60 21.52 -8.74
C VAL A 150 -12.16 22.86 -8.31
N TRP A 151 -12.24 23.84 -9.22
CA TRP A 151 -12.87 25.12 -8.97
C TRP A 151 -13.37 25.77 -10.29
N PHE A 152 -14.39 26.61 -10.18
CA PHE A 152 -14.86 27.41 -11.29
C PHE A 152 -14.04 28.68 -11.46
N SER A 153 -13.90 29.17 -12.70
CA SER A 153 -13.27 30.46 -12.97
C SER A 153 -14.13 31.66 -12.53
N SER A 154 -15.43 31.45 -12.35
CA SER A 154 -16.39 32.43 -11.84
C SER A 154 -17.23 31.82 -10.73
N PRO A 155 -17.53 32.56 -9.66
CA PRO A 155 -18.43 32.11 -8.59
C PRO A 155 -19.92 32.21 -8.98
N ILE A 156 -20.24 32.85 -10.12
CA ILE A 156 -21.62 33.09 -10.58
C ILE A 156 -21.91 32.17 -11.76
N HIS A 157 -22.93 31.34 -11.60
CA HIS A 157 -23.38 30.38 -12.61
C HIS A 157 -24.75 30.77 -13.13
N LYS A 158 -24.88 30.93 -14.46
CA LYS A 158 -26.13 31.34 -15.13
C LYS A 158 -26.54 30.29 -16.15
N PRO A 159 -27.87 30.10 -16.39
CA PRO A 159 -28.35 29.28 -17.48
C PRO A 159 -27.83 29.80 -18.82
N ALA A 160 -27.69 28.95 -19.80
CA ALA A 160 -27.22 29.25 -21.15
C ALA A 160 -25.80 29.86 -21.28
N HIS A 161 -25.07 29.98 -20.19
CA HIS A 161 -23.66 30.35 -20.23
C HIS A 161 -22.75 29.11 -20.29
N THR A 162 -21.60 29.28 -20.93
CA THR A 162 -20.51 28.27 -20.87
C THR A 162 -19.75 28.40 -19.59
N GLU A 163 -19.74 27.35 -18.79
CA GLU A 163 -18.97 27.25 -17.57
C GLU A 163 -17.53 26.83 -17.87
N LYS A 164 -16.61 27.34 -17.06
CA LYS A 164 -15.19 27.03 -17.12
C LYS A 164 -14.76 26.43 -15.78
N LEU A 165 -14.55 25.10 -15.76
CA LEU A 165 -14.10 24.36 -14.60
C LEU A 165 -12.63 24.05 -14.75
N LEU A 166 -11.84 24.40 -13.75
CA LEU A 166 -10.42 24.06 -13.64
C LEU A 166 -10.29 22.81 -12.78
N VAL A 167 -9.54 21.84 -13.29
CA VAL A 167 -9.28 20.57 -12.63
C VAL A 167 -7.79 20.44 -12.42
N LYS A 168 -7.35 20.37 -11.17
CA LYS A 168 -5.96 20.16 -10.81
C LYS A 168 -5.73 18.70 -10.52
N LEU A 169 -4.81 18.09 -11.24
CA LEU A 169 -4.35 16.73 -11.03
C LEU A 169 -2.95 16.72 -10.45
N ARG A 170 -2.65 15.69 -9.67
CA ARG A 170 -1.33 15.42 -9.11
C ARG A 170 -0.87 14.04 -9.51
N ASN A 171 0.34 13.93 -10.05
CA ASN A 171 1.03 12.67 -10.24
C ASN A 171 1.96 12.41 -9.05
N ASN A 172 1.66 11.37 -8.28
CA ASN A 172 2.43 10.97 -7.10
C ASN A 172 3.51 9.91 -7.44
N SER A 173 3.60 9.50 -8.71
CA SER A 173 4.54 8.47 -9.15
C SER A 173 5.87 9.03 -9.67
N ASP A 174 6.89 8.18 -9.71
CA ASP A 174 8.23 8.47 -10.24
C ASP A 174 8.28 8.55 -11.76
N GLN A 175 7.14 8.31 -12.45
CA GLN A 175 7.07 8.25 -13.90
C GLN A 175 6.10 9.28 -14.46
N LYS A 176 6.41 9.79 -15.67
CA LYS A 176 5.47 10.60 -16.44
C LYS A 176 4.29 9.74 -16.89
N VAL A 177 3.06 10.23 -16.69
CA VAL A 177 1.85 9.65 -17.25
C VAL A 177 1.45 10.41 -18.51
N ALA A 178 1.46 9.72 -19.63
CA ALA A 178 1.31 10.37 -20.96
C ALA A 178 -0.14 10.74 -21.29
N HIS A 179 -1.10 9.95 -20.84
CA HIS A 179 -2.51 10.10 -21.17
C HIS A 179 -3.38 9.89 -19.93
N VAL A 180 -3.82 10.99 -19.32
CA VAL A 180 -4.80 10.97 -18.23
C VAL A 180 -6.12 11.49 -18.79
N SER A 181 -7.11 10.62 -18.93
CA SER A 181 -8.44 11.01 -19.37
C SER A 181 -9.24 11.54 -18.18
N ILE A 182 -9.78 12.75 -18.33
CA ILE A 182 -10.61 13.42 -17.33
C ILE A 182 -12.04 13.41 -17.84
N LYS A 183 -12.99 12.95 -17.03
CA LYS A 183 -14.42 12.98 -17.36
C LYS A 183 -15.16 13.86 -16.35
N LEU A 184 -15.95 14.80 -16.88
CA LEU A 184 -16.87 15.59 -16.09
C LEU A 184 -18.29 15.09 -16.33
N LYS A 185 -18.99 14.78 -15.24
CA LYS A 185 -20.43 14.59 -15.23
C LYS A 185 -21.09 15.68 -14.40
N ILE A 186 -22.27 16.14 -14.86
CA ILE A 186 -23.18 17.00 -14.10
C ILE A 186 -24.55 16.30 -14.09
N ASN A 187 -25.09 16.07 -12.89
CA ASN A 187 -26.34 15.33 -12.68
C ASN A 187 -26.34 14.00 -13.47
N GLU A 188 -25.29 13.21 -13.29
CA GLU A 188 -25.02 11.92 -13.96
C GLU A 188 -24.83 12.00 -15.50
N GLN A 189 -25.01 13.15 -16.13
CA GLN A 189 -24.78 13.34 -17.55
C GLN A 189 -23.34 13.76 -17.83
N GLN A 190 -22.67 13.08 -18.75
CA GLN A 190 -21.35 13.49 -19.21
C GLN A 190 -21.43 14.82 -19.94
N LYS A 191 -20.70 15.83 -19.46
CA LYS A 191 -20.69 17.19 -20.02
C LYS A 191 -19.39 17.55 -20.71
N ALA A 192 -18.26 17.03 -20.25
CA ALA A 192 -16.96 17.30 -20.86
C ALA A 192 -15.99 16.14 -20.70
N LEU A 193 -15.01 16.10 -21.60
CA LEU A 193 -13.85 15.24 -21.54
C LEU A 193 -12.59 16.09 -21.67
N GLY A 194 -11.56 15.75 -20.90
CA GLY A 194 -10.21 16.30 -21.02
C GLY A 194 -9.19 15.19 -21.17
N ASN A 195 -8.01 15.55 -21.64
CA ASN A 195 -6.88 14.64 -21.69
C ASN A 195 -5.59 15.46 -21.52
N LEU A 196 -4.75 15.03 -20.60
CA LEU A 196 -3.47 15.69 -20.39
C LEU A 196 -2.35 14.68 -20.10
N SER A 197 -1.11 15.14 -20.26
CA SER A 197 0.06 14.42 -19.76
C SER A 197 0.62 15.15 -18.55
N ILE A 198 1.08 14.40 -17.56
CA ILE A 198 1.59 14.94 -16.30
C ILE A 198 2.93 14.29 -15.96
N GLY A 199 3.94 15.13 -15.67
CA GLY A 199 5.28 14.68 -15.29
C GLY A 199 5.31 13.94 -13.96
N ALA A 200 6.41 13.24 -13.67
CA ALA A 200 6.65 12.64 -12.37
C ALA A 200 6.60 13.70 -11.25
N HIS A 201 6.02 13.36 -10.10
CA HIS A 201 5.94 14.22 -8.90
C HIS A 201 5.45 15.64 -9.17
N SER A 202 4.61 15.82 -10.18
CA SER A 202 4.15 17.17 -10.59
C SER A 202 2.63 17.31 -10.49
N THR A 203 2.19 18.56 -10.56
CA THR A 203 0.78 18.92 -10.68
C THR A 203 0.52 19.58 -12.01
N LYS A 204 -0.67 19.38 -12.56
CA LYS A 204 -1.12 20.06 -13.78
C LYS A 204 -2.59 20.42 -13.69
N ILE A 205 -2.94 21.55 -14.29
CA ILE A 205 -4.31 22.04 -14.35
C ILE A 205 -4.81 21.89 -15.79
N ASP A 206 -5.98 21.29 -15.94
CA ASP A 206 -6.73 21.28 -17.18
C ASP A 206 -7.99 22.14 -17.03
N THR A 207 -8.54 22.60 -18.14
CA THR A 207 -9.73 23.44 -18.17
C THR A 207 -10.80 22.77 -18.99
N LEU A 208 -11.92 22.46 -18.36
CA LEU A 208 -13.09 21.86 -19.00
C LEU A 208 -14.15 22.93 -19.24
N PHE A 209 -14.71 22.95 -20.44
CA PHE A 209 -15.80 23.83 -20.83
C PHE A 209 -17.07 23.02 -21.00
N PHE A 210 -18.19 23.49 -20.44
CA PHE A 210 -19.49 22.84 -20.57
C PHE A 210 -20.61 23.86 -20.39
N GLY A 211 -21.83 23.46 -20.82
CA GLY A 211 -22.99 24.31 -20.70
C GLY A 211 -24.28 23.49 -20.64
N GLY A 212 -25.42 24.15 -20.93
CA GLY A 212 -26.73 23.51 -20.91
C GLY A 212 -27.19 23.18 -19.48
N LEU A 213 -26.95 24.11 -18.56
CA LEU A 213 -27.38 24.02 -17.17
C LEU A 213 -28.76 24.63 -16.97
N THR A 214 -29.56 24.04 -16.10
CA THR A 214 -30.86 24.55 -15.66
C THR A 214 -30.75 25.23 -14.31
N PRO A 215 -31.59 26.24 -13.99
CA PRO A 215 -31.61 26.90 -12.69
C PRO A 215 -31.97 25.92 -11.59
N SER A 216 -30.98 25.45 -10.84
CA SER A 216 -31.14 24.57 -9.66
C SER A 216 -29.80 24.28 -9.02
N TRP A 217 -29.81 23.50 -7.96
CA TRP A 217 -28.60 22.83 -7.47
C TRP A 217 -28.14 21.78 -8.48
N GLN A 218 -26.84 21.80 -8.76
CA GLN A 218 -26.19 20.86 -9.66
C GLN A 218 -25.20 20.00 -8.88
N GLN A 219 -25.12 18.72 -9.21
CA GLN A 219 -24.12 17.79 -8.65
C GLN A 219 -23.08 17.48 -9.74
N GLY A 220 -21.82 17.75 -9.43
CA GLY A 220 -20.70 17.50 -10.31
C GLY A 220 -19.84 16.34 -9.83
N GLN A 221 -19.32 15.60 -10.78
CA GLN A 221 -18.32 14.55 -10.55
C GLN A 221 -17.22 14.70 -11.58
N ILE A 222 -15.99 14.83 -11.09
CA ILE A 222 -14.78 14.59 -11.88
C ILE A 222 -14.33 13.18 -11.64
N SER A 223 -13.98 12.47 -12.70
CA SER A 223 -13.35 11.16 -12.61
C SER A 223 -12.20 11.05 -13.61
N ILE A 224 -11.14 10.38 -13.19
CA ILE A 224 -10.04 9.92 -14.03
C ILE A 224 -10.03 8.40 -14.03
N VAL A 225 -9.25 7.79 -14.92
CA VAL A 225 -9.02 6.34 -14.89
C VAL A 225 -7.57 6.11 -14.53
N ASP A 226 -7.35 5.67 -13.29
CA ASP A 226 -6.07 5.11 -12.84
C ASP A 226 -6.29 3.64 -12.46
N TYR A 227 -5.34 2.76 -12.80
CA TYR A 227 -5.59 1.31 -12.77
C TYR A 227 -5.28 0.64 -11.43
N PHE A 228 -4.53 1.30 -10.53
CA PHE A 228 -4.03 0.63 -9.33
C PHE A 228 -4.59 1.20 -8.03
N ILE A 229 -4.75 2.51 -7.94
CA ILE A 229 -5.28 3.20 -6.77
C ILE A 229 -6.49 4.02 -7.25
N THR A 230 -7.68 3.59 -6.91
CA THR A 230 -8.92 4.13 -7.49
C THR A 230 -9.74 4.99 -6.53
N PHE A 231 -9.38 5.06 -5.25
CA PHE A 231 -10.15 5.82 -4.26
C PHE A 231 -10.00 7.34 -4.40
N ASP A 232 -8.91 7.81 -5.02
CA ASP A 232 -8.59 9.22 -5.28
C ASP A 232 -8.80 9.63 -6.76
N ASP A 233 -9.38 8.74 -7.55
CA ASP A 233 -9.74 8.97 -8.95
C ASP A 233 -10.99 9.82 -9.14
N GLN A 234 -11.74 10.09 -8.09
CA GLN A 234 -13.04 10.74 -8.16
C GLN A 234 -13.13 11.90 -7.15
N LEU A 235 -13.71 13.02 -7.61
CA LEU A 235 -14.03 14.15 -6.78
C LEU A 235 -15.46 14.61 -7.06
N TYR A 236 -16.25 14.77 -6.00
CA TYR A 236 -17.64 15.22 -6.06
C TYR A 236 -17.72 16.66 -5.55
N PHE A 237 -18.58 17.45 -6.20
CA PHE A 237 -18.83 18.84 -5.83
C PHE A 237 -20.28 19.22 -6.15
N SER A 238 -20.75 20.32 -5.59
CA SER A 238 -22.06 20.88 -5.90
C SER A 238 -21.98 22.40 -6.07
N PHE A 239 -22.86 22.93 -6.90
CA PHE A 239 -22.96 24.37 -7.13
C PHE A 239 -24.40 24.73 -7.52
N GLN A 240 -24.75 26.02 -7.39
CA GLN A 240 -26.08 26.49 -7.69
C GLN A 240 -26.06 27.37 -8.94
N VAL A 241 -26.97 27.07 -9.88
CA VAL A 241 -27.25 27.89 -11.06
C VAL A 241 -28.46 28.78 -10.76
N GLN A 242 -28.30 30.10 -10.91
CA GLN A 242 -29.33 31.08 -10.60
C GLN A 242 -29.80 31.79 -11.85
N ASP A 243 -31.11 31.98 -11.96
CA ASP A 243 -31.73 32.69 -13.10
C ASP A 243 -31.54 34.21 -13.00
N LYS A 244 -31.53 34.74 -11.77
CA LYS A 244 -31.36 36.16 -11.47
C LYS A 244 -30.31 36.34 -10.39
N LEU A 245 -29.50 37.34 -10.52
CA LEU A 245 -28.62 37.80 -9.42
C LEU A 245 -29.52 38.42 -8.32
N PRO A 246 -29.20 38.19 -7.07
CA PRO A 246 -29.88 38.84 -5.96
C PRO A 246 -29.68 40.34 -5.98
#